data_cc87e7b3b86db4c2b80f1becedfece28
#
_entry.id   cc87e7b3b86db4c2b80f1becedfece28
#
_cell.length_a   1.000
_cell.length_b   1.000
_cell.length_c   1.000
_cell.angle_alpha   90.00
_cell.angle_beta   90.00
_cell.angle_gamma   90.00
#
_symmetry.space_group_name_H-M   'P 1'
#
loop_
_entity.id
_entity.type
_entity.pdbx_description
1 polymer ?
#
loop_
_entity_poly.entity_id
_entity_poly.type
_entity_poly.pdbx_seq_one_letter_code
_entity_poly.pdbx_strand_id
1 'polypeptide(L)'
;AYLGTPQEESRLAAIRAAMQDYSDNLLTRCVHGYVYVERTQMDGTIRQGLVGAVDLEQYSFKKGSKPAIRPSESTVVARIPPRLKIRRGAQLETPHVMMLADDEACTLIEPIAAHKAELPLLYDGALMLNGGHLAGWAVEDPALAEQINTALANLGDAAAFAARWPAAAGQPPMTLAVGDGNHSLATAKAYWEELKPTLPPEQQQTHPARWC
;
A
#
# COMPACT_ATOMS: atom_id res chain seq x y z
N ALA A 1 -19.38 -12.98 3.70
CA ALA A 1 -20.70 -13.59 3.82
C ALA A 1 -20.89 -14.33 5.16
N TYR A 2 -19.83 -14.53 5.97
CA TYR A 2 -19.91 -15.30 7.21
C TYR A 2 -19.89 -14.45 8.49
N LEU A 3 -19.56 -13.14 8.38
CA LEU A 3 -19.54 -12.22 9.52
C LEU A 3 -20.94 -12.09 10.12
N GLY A 4 -21.04 -12.21 11.44
CA GLY A 4 -22.31 -12.19 12.17
C GLY A 4 -23.09 -13.51 12.12
N THR A 5 -22.52 -14.59 11.58
CA THR A 5 -23.14 -15.93 11.55
C THR A 5 -22.51 -16.86 12.58
N PRO A 6 -23.17 -17.99 12.95
CA PRO A 6 -22.56 -18.98 13.84
C PRO A 6 -21.23 -19.57 13.34
N GLN A 7 -20.95 -19.48 12.04
CA GLN A 7 -19.71 -19.98 11.43
C GLN A 7 -18.55 -18.96 11.44
N GLU A 8 -18.77 -17.74 11.93
CA GLU A 8 -17.77 -16.67 11.91
C GLU A 8 -16.43 -17.12 12.49
N GLU A 9 -16.43 -17.60 13.73
CA GLU A 9 -15.19 -17.97 14.44
C GLU A 9 -14.43 -19.11 13.76
N SER A 10 -15.14 -20.17 13.35
CA SER A 10 -14.52 -21.30 12.65
C SER A 10 -13.92 -20.86 11.29
N ARG A 11 -14.57 -19.93 10.61
CA ARG A 11 -14.09 -19.42 9.33
C ARG A 11 -12.86 -18.51 9.49
N LEU A 12 -12.85 -17.66 10.52
CA LEU A 12 -11.69 -16.84 10.85
C LEU A 12 -10.48 -17.69 11.24
N ALA A 13 -10.71 -18.75 12.03
CA ALA A 13 -9.66 -19.71 12.37
C ALA A 13 -9.09 -20.42 11.14
N ALA A 14 -9.95 -20.86 10.22
CA ALA A 14 -9.52 -21.50 8.97
C ALA A 14 -8.73 -20.54 8.07
N ILE A 15 -9.12 -19.25 8.00
CA ILE A 15 -8.37 -18.22 7.26
C ILE A 15 -6.97 -18.05 7.84
N ARG A 16 -6.84 -17.93 9.16
CA ARG A 16 -5.54 -17.78 9.83
C ARG A 16 -4.64 -19.00 9.62
N ALA A 17 -5.22 -20.21 9.71
CA ALA A 17 -4.49 -21.45 9.43
C ALA A 17 -4.00 -21.52 7.98
N ALA A 18 -4.82 -21.10 7.01
CA ALA A 18 -4.41 -21.02 5.61
C ALA A 18 -3.31 -19.97 5.39
N MET A 19 -3.37 -18.81 6.04
CA MET A 19 -2.31 -17.80 5.98
C MET A 19 -0.98 -18.34 6.51
N GLN A 20 -1.01 -19.08 7.63
CA GLN A 20 0.18 -19.73 8.18
C GLN A 20 0.75 -20.75 7.20
N ASP A 21 -0.09 -21.63 6.66
CA ASP A 21 0.33 -22.63 5.67
C ASP A 21 0.96 -21.98 4.43
N TYR A 22 0.38 -20.89 3.93
CA TYR A 22 0.94 -20.15 2.80
C TYR A 22 2.29 -19.51 3.14
N SER A 23 2.44 -18.97 4.34
CA SER A 23 3.71 -18.41 4.80
C SER A 23 4.80 -19.48 4.91
N ASP A 24 4.46 -20.65 5.40
CA ASP A 24 5.42 -21.73 5.68
C ASP A 24 5.79 -22.52 4.41
N ASN A 25 4.83 -22.71 3.48
CA ASN A 25 4.96 -23.68 2.41
C ASN A 25 4.86 -23.10 0.99
N LEU A 26 4.25 -21.92 0.80
CA LEU A 26 4.00 -21.36 -0.53
C LEU A 26 4.81 -20.09 -0.80
N LEU A 27 4.86 -19.16 0.17
CA LEU A 27 5.54 -17.89 0.02
C LEU A 27 7.01 -18.02 0.43
N THR A 28 7.79 -18.72 -0.37
CA THR A 28 9.18 -19.09 -0.08
C THR A 28 10.21 -18.04 -0.49
N ARG A 29 9.78 -17.00 -1.22
CA ARG A 29 10.66 -15.93 -1.70
C ARG A 29 10.36 -14.63 -0.99
N CYS A 30 11.40 -13.95 -0.51
CA CYS A 30 11.32 -12.63 0.11
C CYS A 30 12.05 -11.60 -0.78
N VAL A 31 11.50 -10.40 -0.87
CA VAL A 31 12.10 -9.25 -1.56
C VAL A 31 12.28 -8.15 -0.53
N HIS A 32 13.49 -7.59 -0.44
CA HIS A 32 13.83 -6.50 0.47
C HIS A 32 13.94 -5.18 -0.30
N GLY A 33 12.84 -4.47 -0.45
CA GLY A 33 12.78 -3.22 -1.21
C GLY A 33 11.39 -2.98 -1.79
N TYR A 34 11.35 -2.54 -3.04
CA TYR A 34 10.11 -2.33 -3.76
C TYR A 34 9.91 -3.40 -4.84
N VAL A 35 8.69 -3.48 -5.38
CA VAL A 35 8.42 -4.25 -6.60
C VAL A 35 7.91 -3.29 -7.66
N TYR A 36 8.64 -3.18 -8.77
CA TYR A 36 8.13 -2.51 -9.96
C TYR A 36 7.15 -3.44 -10.67
N VAL A 37 6.00 -2.93 -11.08
CA VAL A 37 4.95 -3.72 -11.72
C VAL A 37 4.47 -3.09 -13.01
N GLU A 38 4.18 -3.93 -14.00
CA GLU A 38 3.47 -3.56 -15.23
C GLU A 38 2.21 -4.40 -15.36
N ARG A 39 1.08 -3.74 -15.50
CA ARG A 39 -0.18 -4.38 -15.81
C ARG A 39 -0.65 -3.97 -17.20
N THR A 40 -0.64 -4.91 -18.14
CA THR A 40 -1.25 -4.73 -19.44
C THR A 40 -2.75 -5.06 -19.33
N GLN A 41 -3.59 -4.09 -19.64
CA GLN A 41 -5.03 -4.23 -19.65
C GLN A 41 -5.51 -4.92 -20.93
N MET A 42 -6.82 -5.28 -21.01
CA MET A 42 -7.41 -5.94 -22.19
C MET A 42 -7.35 -5.07 -23.46
N ASP A 43 -7.35 -3.75 -23.31
CA ASP A 43 -7.23 -2.80 -24.41
C ASP A 43 -5.78 -2.52 -24.85
N GLY A 44 -4.80 -3.22 -24.23
CA GLY A 44 -3.38 -3.04 -24.48
C GLY A 44 -2.73 -1.91 -23.70
N THR A 45 -3.48 -1.13 -22.94
CA THR A 45 -2.92 -0.08 -22.07
C THR A 45 -2.03 -0.69 -20.99
N ILE A 46 -0.81 -0.17 -20.82
CA ILE A 46 0.11 -0.59 -19.76
C ILE A 46 0.02 0.41 -18.63
N ARG A 47 -0.28 -0.10 -17.42
CA ARG A 47 -0.16 0.65 -16.16
C ARG A 47 1.12 0.23 -15.47
N GLN A 48 1.92 1.23 -15.11
CA GLN A 48 3.16 1.06 -14.37
C GLN A 48 2.94 1.49 -12.93
N GLY A 49 3.61 0.83 -11.99
CA GLY A 49 3.49 1.14 -10.58
C GLY A 49 4.61 0.56 -9.72
N LEU A 50 4.63 1.00 -8.49
CA LEU A 50 5.50 0.46 -7.45
C LEU A 50 4.66 -0.15 -6.34
N VAL A 51 5.02 -1.35 -5.91
CA VAL A 51 4.48 -1.97 -4.70
C VAL A 51 5.49 -1.73 -3.58
N GLY A 52 5.01 -1.19 -2.49
CA GLY A 52 5.79 -0.91 -1.29
C GLY A 52 4.86 -0.75 -0.09
N ALA A 53 5.42 -0.60 1.09
CA ALA A 53 4.66 -0.36 2.31
C ALA A 53 4.67 1.13 2.66
N VAL A 54 3.52 1.66 3.04
CA VAL A 54 3.39 3.04 3.53
C VAL A 54 3.29 3.08 5.06
N ASP A 55 3.88 4.12 5.66
CA ASP A 55 3.78 4.37 7.09
C ASP A 55 2.38 4.89 7.44
N LEU A 56 1.62 4.12 8.20
CA LEU A 56 0.28 4.48 8.64
C LEU A 56 0.27 5.72 9.56
N GLU A 57 1.40 6.14 10.12
CA GLU A 57 1.50 7.43 10.83
C GLU A 57 1.34 8.63 9.88
N GLN A 58 1.64 8.45 8.59
CA GLN A 58 1.48 9.47 7.56
C GLN A 58 0.07 9.51 6.96
N TYR A 59 -0.82 8.59 7.38
CA TYR A 59 -2.18 8.48 6.87
C TYR A 59 -3.23 8.78 7.95
N SER A 60 -4.32 9.44 7.55
CA SER A 60 -5.52 9.60 8.37
C SER A 60 -6.76 9.68 7.49
N PHE A 61 -7.81 8.99 7.89
CA PHE A 61 -9.14 9.06 7.29
C PHE A 61 -10.12 9.97 8.05
N LYS A 62 -9.64 10.64 9.09
CA LYS A 62 -10.48 11.57 9.88
C LYS A 62 -10.83 12.79 9.05
N LYS A 63 -12.11 13.15 9.03
CA LYS A 63 -12.59 14.32 8.30
C LYS A 63 -11.84 15.59 8.73
N GLY A 64 -11.33 16.33 7.75
CA GLY A 64 -10.59 17.59 7.96
C GLY A 64 -9.13 17.43 8.35
N SER A 65 -8.63 16.21 8.58
CA SER A 65 -7.19 15.97 8.74
C SER A 65 -6.45 16.19 7.40
N LYS A 66 -5.19 16.60 7.50
CA LYS A 66 -4.34 16.91 6.33
C LYS A 66 -2.99 16.19 6.43
N PRO A 67 -2.96 14.86 6.54
CA PRO A 67 -1.73 14.08 6.52
C PRO A 67 -1.11 14.07 5.12
N ALA A 68 0.10 13.54 4.99
CA ALA A 68 0.77 13.36 3.70
C ALA A 68 0.02 12.39 2.77
N ILE A 69 -0.59 11.35 3.34
CA ILE A 69 -1.41 10.38 2.61
C ILE A 69 -2.88 10.61 2.95
N ARG A 70 -3.71 10.87 1.94
CA ARG A 70 -5.12 11.24 2.12
C ARG A 70 -6.06 10.30 1.37
N PRO A 71 -7.25 10.01 1.93
CA PRO A 71 -8.29 9.29 1.21
C PRO A 71 -8.87 10.19 0.09
N SER A 72 -9.22 9.59 -1.05
CA SER A 72 -9.93 10.30 -2.13
C SER A 72 -11.43 10.40 -1.88
N GLU A 73 -11.97 9.59 -0.98
CA GLU A 73 -13.39 9.58 -0.60
C GLU A 73 -13.57 9.51 0.91
N SER A 74 -14.74 9.87 1.38
CA SER A 74 -15.09 9.75 2.80
C SER A 74 -15.16 8.30 3.23
N THR A 75 -14.46 7.95 4.31
CA THR A 75 -14.49 6.60 4.88
C THR A 75 -15.81 6.35 5.61
N VAL A 76 -16.54 5.32 5.21
CA VAL A 76 -17.72 4.83 5.91
C VAL A 76 -17.28 4.04 7.14
N VAL A 77 -17.26 4.69 8.30
CA VAL A 77 -16.71 4.15 9.56
C VAL A 77 -17.36 2.80 9.95
N ALA A 78 -18.66 2.63 9.68
CA ALA A 78 -19.37 1.38 9.95
C ALA A 78 -18.82 0.15 9.19
N ARG A 79 -18.03 0.37 8.14
CA ARG A 79 -17.38 -0.72 7.39
C ARG A 79 -16.06 -1.20 8.01
N ILE A 80 -15.51 -0.49 9.00
CA ILE A 80 -14.23 -0.83 9.63
C ILE A 80 -14.36 -2.02 10.59
N PRO A 81 -15.30 -2.09 11.55
CA PRO A 81 -15.33 -3.16 12.55
C PRO A 81 -15.36 -4.58 11.99
N PRO A 82 -16.18 -4.92 10.97
CA PRO A 82 -16.17 -6.27 10.41
C PRO A 82 -14.84 -6.62 9.71
N ARG A 83 -14.14 -5.65 9.15
CA ARG A 83 -12.82 -5.85 8.53
C ARG A 83 -11.72 -6.02 9.58
N LEU A 84 -11.82 -5.31 10.71
CA LEU A 84 -10.90 -5.47 11.84
C LEU A 84 -10.93 -6.89 12.41
N LYS A 85 -12.08 -7.54 12.45
CA LYS A 85 -12.18 -8.95 12.90
C LYS A 85 -11.31 -9.87 12.03
N ILE A 86 -11.30 -9.65 10.73
CA ILE A 86 -10.49 -10.44 9.79
C ILE A 86 -9.01 -10.10 9.96
N ARG A 87 -8.68 -8.78 10.05
CA ARG A 87 -7.30 -8.31 10.14
C ARG A 87 -6.61 -8.68 11.45
N ARG A 88 -7.34 -8.72 12.56
CA ARG A 88 -6.78 -9.17 13.85
C ARG A 88 -6.26 -10.59 13.77
N GLY A 89 -4.95 -10.76 13.97
CA GLY A 89 -4.27 -12.05 13.86
C GLY A 89 -4.05 -12.54 12.43
N ALA A 90 -4.27 -11.72 11.41
CA ALA A 90 -3.83 -12.00 10.05
C ALA A 90 -2.31 -11.86 9.96
N GLN A 91 -1.64 -12.88 9.42
CA GLN A 91 -0.18 -12.93 9.26
C GLN A 91 0.27 -12.46 7.88
N LEU A 92 -0.64 -12.45 6.92
CA LEU A 92 -0.39 -12.04 5.54
C LEU A 92 -1.32 -10.90 5.16
N GLU A 93 -0.80 -10.00 4.37
CA GLU A 93 -1.53 -8.94 3.70
C GLU A 93 -1.11 -8.91 2.22
N THR A 94 -2.07 -8.78 1.33
CA THR A 94 -1.79 -8.62 -0.10
C THR A 94 -1.85 -7.16 -0.48
N PRO A 95 -1.08 -6.67 -1.47
CA PRO A 95 -1.23 -5.32 -2.01
C PRO A 95 -2.66 -5.13 -2.51
N HIS A 96 -3.41 -4.23 -1.90
CA HIS A 96 -4.85 -4.06 -2.16
C HIS A 96 -5.30 -2.60 -2.10
N VAL A 97 -4.33 -1.69 -1.96
CA VAL A 97 -4.56 -0.25 -1.94
C VAL A 97 -3.85 0.34 -3.15
N MET A 98 -4.58 1.06 -3.99
CA MET A 98 -4.02 1.82 -5.08
C MET A 98 -3.83 3.27 -4.64
N MET A 99 -2.60 3.76 -4.75
CA MET A 99 -2.24 5.15 -4.45
C MET A 99 -1.86 5.88 -5.72
N LEU A 100 -2.17 7.16 -5.74
CA LEU A 100 -1.85 8.08 -6.83
C LEU A 100 -0.88 9.13 -6.31
N ALA A 101 0.19 9.37 -7.07
CA ALA A 101 1.14 10.46 -6.86
C ALA A 101 0.88 11.56 -7.89
N ASP A 102 1.01 12.82 -7.48
CA ASP A 102 0.98 13.97 -8.39
C ASP A 102 2.39 14.28 -8.88
N ASP A 103 2.94 13.40 -9.72
CA ASP A 103 4.32 13.42 -10.25
C ASP A 103 4.35 13.74 -11.73
N GLU A 104 4.08 15.02 -12.09
CA GLU A 104 4.12 15.49 -13.47
C GLU A 104 5.50 15.38 -14.11
N ALA A 105 6.55 15.47 -13.31
CA ALA A 105 7.93 15.38 -13.77
C ALA A 105 8.41 13.93 -13.99
N CYS A 106 7.54 12.94 -13.73
CA CYS A 106 7.82 11.52 -13.94
C CYS A 106 9.11 11.06 -13.22
N THR A 107 9.26 11.46 -11.94
CA THR A 107 10.49 11.21 -11.17
C THR A 107 10.43 9.96 -10.33
N LEU A 108 9.23 9.39 -10.12
CA LEU A 108 9.00 8.27 -9.20
C LEU A 108 9.05 6.90 -9.90
N ILE A 109 8.26 6.69 -10.94
CA ILE A 109 8.06 5.38 -11.55
C ILE A 109 8.93 5.20 -12.82
N GLU A 110 8.96 6.19 -13.68
CA GLU A 110 9.60 6.13 -14.99
C GLU A 110 11.12 5.88 -14.92
N PRO A 111 11.88 6.46 -13.96
CA PRO A 111 13.30 6.11 -13.80
C PRO A 111 13.52 4.64 -13.47
N ILE A 112 12.64 4.04 -12.66
CA ILE A 112 12.73 2.61 -12.33
C ILE A 112 12.35 1.76 -13.55
N ALA A 113 11.33 2.16 -14.28
CA ALA A 113 10.93 1.51 -15.54
C ALA A 113 12.08 1.46 -16.55
N ALA A 114 12.92 2.50 -16.61
CA ALA A 114 14.08 2.56 -17.50
C ALA A 114 15.14 1.48 -17.16
N HIS A 115 15.22 1.07 -15.91
CA HIS A 115 16.13 0.01 -15.43
C HIS A 115 15.51 -1.39 -15.47
N LYS A 116 14.27 -1.56 -15.95
CA LYS A 116 13.54 -2.83 -15.92
C LYS A 116 14.34 -4.03 -16.42
N ALA A 117 15.12 -3.86 -17.48
CA ALA A 117 15.91 -4.94 -18.06
C ALA A 117 17.03 -5.49 -17.13
N GLU A 118 17.42 -4.69 -16.14
CA GLU A 118 18.46 -5.01 -15.17
C GLU A 118 17.87 -5.61 -13.89
N LEU A 119 16.55 -5.47 -13.67
CA LEU A 119 15.88 -5.92 -12.46
C LEU A 119 15.52 -7.41 -12.50
N PRO A 120 15.67 -8.14 -11.40
CA PRO A 120 15.25 -9.53 -11.30
C PRO A 120 13.74 -9.69 -11.50
N LEU A 121 13.33 -10.49 -12.49
CA LEU A 121 11.94 -10.83 -12.70
C LEU A 121 11.42 -11.71 -11.56
N LEU A 122 10.29 -11.32 -10.96
CA LEU A 122 9.62 -12.05 -9.90
C LEU A 122 8.50 -12.92 -10.43
N TYR A 123 7.66 -12.36 -11.24
CA TYR A 123 6.51 -13.04 -11.87
C TYR A 123 6.16 -12.37 -13.19
N ASP A 124 5.58 -13.17 -14.07
CA ASP A 124 5.13 -12.78 -15.40
C ASP A 124 4.01 -13.74 -15.82
N GLY A 125 2.78 -13.24 -15.96
CA GLY A 125 1.68 -14.11 -16.25
C GLY A 125 0.36 -13.42 -16.63
N ALA A 126 -0.46 -14.19 -17.34
CA ALA A 126 -1.81 -13.76 -17.69
C ALA A 126 -2.72 -13.79 -16.45
N LEU A 127 -3.58 -12.78 -16.34
CA LEU A 127 -4.58 -12.72 -15.30
C LEU A 127 -5.82 -13.53 -15.65
N MET A 128 -6.47 -14.08 -14.63
CA MET A 128 -7.72 -14.84 -14.79
C MET A 128 -8.81 -14.00 -15.48
N LEU A 129 -9.79 -14.67 -16.06
CA LEU A 129 -10.96 -14.05 -16.68
C LEU A 129 -10.62 -13.02 -17.78
N ASN A 130 -9.54 -13.26 -18.51
CA ASN A 130 -9.01 -12.33 -19.51
C ASN A 130 -8.69 -10.94 -18.93
N GLY A 131 -8.30 -10.86 -17.65
CA GLY A 131 -8.00 -9.60 -16.95
C GLY A 131 -6.74 -8.87 -17.42
N GLY A 132 -6.13 -9.33 -18.53
CA GLY A 132 -4.88 -8.82 -19.06
C GLY A 132 -3.67 -9.59 -18.54
N HIS A 133 -2.55 -8.91 -18.37
CA HIS A 133 -1.28 -9.50 -18.00
C HIS A 133 -0.63 -8.70 -16.88
N LEU A 134 0.09 -9.37 -15.99
CA LEU A 134 0.82 -8.74 -14.89
C LEU A 134 2.25 -9.29 -14.84
N ALA A 135 3.21 -8.38 -14.82
CA ALA A 135 4.61 -8.71 -14.58
C ALA A 135 5.17 -7.85 -13.45
N GLY A 136 6.12 -8.38 -12.68
CA GLY A 136 6.74 -7.69 -11.55
C GLY A 136 8.22 -8.00 -11.42
N TRP A 137 9.01 -6.99 -11.04
CA TRP A 137 10.45 -7.05 -10.89
C TRP A 137 10.87 -6.54 -9.52
N ALA A 138 11.86 -7.19 -8.90
CA ALA A 138 12.42 -6.77 -7.63
C ALA A 138 13.26 -5.51 -7.79
N VAL A 139 13.05 -4.51 -6.93
CA VAL A 139 13.88 -3.32 -6.81
C VAL A 139 14.57 -3.40 -5.45
N GLU A 140 15.67 -4.16 -5.40
CA GLU A 140 16.47 -4.41 -4.20
C GLU A 140 17.79 -3.62 -4.20
N ASP A 141 18.12 -2.95 -5.32
CA ASP A 141 19.29 -2.07 -5.40
C ASP A 141 19.11 -0.86 -4.48
N PRO A 142 20.03 -0.63 -3.52
CA PRO A 142 19.91 0.48 -2.57
C PRO A 142 19.88 1.86 -3.24
N ALA A 143 20.55 2.06 -4.38
CA ALA A 143 20.56 3.33 -5.08
C ALA A 143 19.21 3.61 -5.74
N LEU A 144 18.58 2.60 -6.34
CA LEU A 144 17.22 2.73 -6.88
C LEU A 144 16.18 2.92 -5.78
N ALA A 145 16.31 2.21 -4.65
CA ALA A 145 15.44 2.40 -3.49
C ALA A 145 15.55 3.82 -2.94
N GLU A 146 16.75 4.37 -2.82
CA GLU A 146 16.99 5.74 -2.36
C GLU A 146 16.44 6.78 -3.37
N GLN A 147 16.53 6.50 -4.65
CA GLN A 147 15.92 7.33 -5.69
C GLN A 147 14.39 7.41 -5.53
N ILE A 148 13.72 6.28 -5.26
CA ILE A 148 12.29 6.23 -4.97
C ILE A 148 11.98 7.07 -3.72
N ASN A 149 12.73 6.87 -2.63
CA ASN A 149 12.53 7.59 -1.37
C ASN A 149 12.70 9.10 -1.57
N THR A 150 13.72 9.52 -2.32
CA THR A 150 13.98 10.92 -2.66
C THR A 150 12.84 11.52 -3.49
N ALA A 151 12.34 10.79 -4.49
CA ALA A 151 11.21 11.25 -5.30
C ALA A 151 9.95 11.44 -4.45
N LEU A 152 9.63 10.46 -3.58
CA LEU A 152 8.51 10.57 -2.63
C LEU A 152 8.67 11.75 -1.65
N ALA A 153 9.88 11.98 -1.14
CA ALA A 153 10.16 13.13 -0.28
C ALA A 153 9.95 14.46 -1.00
N ASN A 154 10.40 14.57 -2.26
CA ASN A 154 10.23 15.75 -3.10
C ASN A 154 8.76 16.05 -3.42
N LEU A 155 7.92 15.02 -3.62
CA LEU A 155 6.48 15.20 -3.78
C LEU A 155 5.82 15.78 -2.51
N GLY A 156 6.43 15.57 -1.35
CA GLY A 156 6.02 16.15 -0.06
C GLY A 156 6.61 17.53 0.24
N ASP A 157 7.41 18.12 -0.67
CA ASP A 157 8.00 19.44 -0.44
C ASP A 157 6.95 20.56 -0.47
N ALA A 158 6.90 21.37 0.57
CA ALA A 158 5.87 22.38 0.75
C ALA A 158 6.00 23.54 -0.27
N ALA A 159 7.23 23.90 -0.66
CA ALA A 159 7.46 24.98 -1.61
C ALA A 159 7.09 24.55 -3.03
N ALA A 160 7.48 23.34 -3.43
CA ALA A 160 7.10 22.74 -4.71
C ALA A 160 5.57 22.58 -4.82
N PHE A 161 4.93 22.08 -3.76
CA PHE A 161 3.48 21.95 -3.69
C PHE A 161 2.77 23.31 -3.84
N ALA A 162 3.21 24.35 -3.11
CA ALA A 162 2.62 25.67 -3.19
C ALA A 162 2.83 26.32 -4.58
N ALA A 163 3.98 26.12 -5.21
CA ALA A 163 4.26 26.61 -6.55
C ALA A 163 3.34 25.95 -7.60
N ARG A 164 3.11 24.64 -7.49
CA ARG A 164 2.25 23.88 -8.39
C ARG A 164 0.76 24.16 -8.17
N TRP A 165 0.35 24.30 -6.89
CA TRP A 165 -1.03 24.53 -6.48
C TRP A 165 -1.19 25.83 -5.70
N PRO A 166 -1.10 27.03 -6.36
CA PRO A 166 -1.16 28.31 -5.65
C PRO A 166 -2.41 28.50 -4.79
N ALA A 167 -3.55 27.93 -5.22
CA ALA A 167 -4.80 27.96 -4.45
C ALA A 167 -4.74 27.16 -3.13
N ALA A 168 -3.77 26.27 -3.01
CA ALA A 168 -3.53 25.47 -1.80
C ALA A 168 -2.28 25.93 -1.03
N ALA A 169 -1.70 27.08 -1.38
CA ALA A 169 -0.54 27.64 -0.69
C ALA A 169 -0.82 27.78 0.81
N GLY A 170 0.16 27.38 1.64
CA GLY A 170 0.00 27.34 3.09
C GLY A 170 -0.75 26.14 3.64
N GLN A 171 -1.26 25.24 2.79
CA GLN A 171 -1.77 23.94 3.21
C GLN A 171 -0.63 22.92 3.27
N PRO A 172 -0.68 21.95 4.18
CA PRO A 172 0.26 20.84 4.17
C PRO A 172 0.20 20.09 2.82
N PRO A 173 1.34 19.73 2.22
CA PRO A 173 1.36 19.00 0.96
C PRO A 173 0.67 17.65 1.09
N MET A 174 0.20 17.13 -0.03
CA MET A 174 -0.30 15.77 -0.16
C MET A 174 0.68 15.00 -1.05
N THR A 175 1.36 14.02 -0.47
CA THR A 175 2.32 13.18 -1.20
C THR A 175 1.58 12.12 -2.02
N LEU A 176 0.60 11.46 -1.39
CA LEU A 176 -0.17 10.38 -2.02
C LEU A 176 -1.67 10.53 -1.73
N ALA A 177 -2.47 10.22 -2.73
CA ALA A 177 -3.92 10.06 -2.60
C ALA A 177 -4.31 8.58 -2.73
N VAL A 178 -5.17 8.09 -1.85
CA VAL A 178 -5.72 6.74 -1.97
C VAL A 178 -6.77 6.75 -3.08
N GLY A 179 -6.46 6.19 -4.24
CA GLY A 179 -7.36 6.10 -5.38
C GLY A 179 -8.40 4.99 -5.23
N ASP A 180 -7.97 3.83 -4.68
CA ASP A 180 -8.86 2.72 -4.33
C ASP A 180 -8.33 2.02 -3.08
N GLY A 181 -9.21 1.29 -2.37
CA GLY A 181 -8.87 0.63 -1.12
C GLY A 181 -8.99 1.52 0.12
N ASN A 182 -9.71 2.64 0.06
CA ASN A 182 -9.88 3.59 1.18
C ASN A 182 -10.31 2.90 2.49
N HIS A 183 -11.29 1.99 2.44
CA HIS A 183 -11.75 1.26 3.64
C HIS A 183 -10.72 0.23 4.14
N SER A 184 -9.92 -0.33 3.26
CA SER A 184 -8.85 -1.27 3.62
C SER A 184 -7.72 -0.57 4.34
N LEU A 185 -7.23 0.56 3.81
CA LEU A 185 -6.20 1.36 4.47
C LEU A 185 -6.71 1.95 5.79
N ALA A 186 -7.96 2.42 5.83
CA ALA A 186 -8.59 2.89 7.07
C ALA A 186 -8.69 1.78 8.12
N THR A 187 -8.94 0.53 7.70
CA THR A 187 -8.94 -0.62 8.61
C THR A 187 -7.53 -0.93 9.12
N ALA A 188 -6.51 -0.85 8.26
CA ALA A 188 -5.12 -1.01 8.66
C ALA A 188 -4.71 0.05 9.70
N LYS A 189 -5.05 1.32 9.44
CA LYS A 189 -4.81 2.42 10.39
C LYS A 189 -5.56 2.20 11.71
N ALA A 190 -6.83 1.81 11.67
CA ALA A 190 -7.60 1.55 12.88
C ALA A 190 -7.00 0.39 13.70
N TYR A 191 -6.52 -0.66 13.06
CA TYR A 191 -5.81 -1.76 13.73
C TYR A 191 -4.49 -1.30 14.36
N TRP A 192 -3.72 -0.49 13.64
CA TRP A 192 -2.49 0.10 14.17
C TRP A 192 -2.74 0.96 15.41
N GLU A 193 -3.74 1.85 15.36
CA GLU A 193 -4.11 2.70 16.51
C GLU A 193 -4.60 1.91 17.72
N GLU A 194 -5.21 0.75 17.49
CA GLU A 194 -5.65 -0.17 18.55
C GLU A 194 -4.46 -0.91 19.18
N LEU A 195 -3.47 -1.32 18.37
CA LEU A 195 -2.31 -2.08 18.80
C LEU A 195 -1.21 -1.19 19.42
N LYS A 196 -0.94 -0.04 18.81
CA LYS A 196 0.14 0.88 19.17
C LYS A 196 0.26 1.17 20.68
N PRO A 197 -0.82 1.49 21.43
CA PRO A 197 -0.72 1.76 22.86
C PRO A 197 -0.34 0.56 23.71
N THR A 198 -0.42 -0.66 23.17
CA THR A 198 -0.04 -1.89 23.88
C THR A 198 1.43 -2.26 23.71
N LEU A 199 2.14 -1.56 22.80
CA LEU A 199 3.54 -1.82 22.47
C LEU A 199 4.48 -0.86 23.21
N PRO A 200 5.66 -1.33 23.64
CA PRO A 200 6.73 -0.46 24.11
C PRO A 200 7.13 0.57 23.02
N PRO A 201 7.54 1.80 23.40
CA PRO A 201 7.86 2.87 22.43
C PRO A 201 8.89 2.47 21.38
N GLU A 202 9.91 1.70 21.74
CA GLU A 202 10.95 1.21 20.82
C GLU A 202 10.40 0.26 19.77
N GLN A 203 9.37 -0.54 20.09
CA GLN A 203 8.73 -1.45 19.14
C GLN A 203 7.75 -0.74 18.21
N GLN A 204 7.20 0.40 18.63
CA GLN A 204 6.24 1.14 17.79
C GLN A 204 6.85 1.64 16.47
N GLN A 205 8.18 1.82 16.43
CA GLN A 205 8.88 2.31 15.23
C GLN A 205 9.05 1.23 14.16
N THR A 206 9.21 -0.03 14.57
CA THR A 206 9.58 -1.14 13.69
C THR A 206 8.49 -2.20 13.54
N HIS A 207 7.39 -2.09 14.32
CA HIS A 207 6.34 -3.10 14.32
C HIS A 207 5.67 -3.22 12.93
N PRO A 208 5.53 -4.44 12.36
CA PRO A 208 4.97 -4.64 11.02
C PRO A 208 3.58 -4.02 10.82
N ALA A 209 2.71 -4.03 11.84
CA ALA A 209 1.37 -3.45 11.75
C ALA A 209 1.33 -1.92 11.57
N ARG A 210 2.46 -1.23 11.70
CA ARG A 210 2.61 0.19 11.38
C ARG A 210 2.60 0.43 9.86
N TRP A 211 2.95 -0.58 9.10
CA TRP A 211 3.14 -0.52 7.65
C TRP A 211 1.99 -1.24 6.93
N CYS A 212 1.60 -0.71 5.79
CA CYS A 212 0.54 -1.30 4.96
C CYS A 212 0.88 -1.19 3.47
#